data_801594191d4f0fbf476884ba96d68ff0
#
_entry.id   801594191d4f0fbf476884ba96d68ff0
#
_cell.length_a   1.000
_cell.length_b   1.000
_cell.length_c   1.000
_cell.angle_alpha   90.00
_cell.angle_beta   90.00
_cell.angle_gamma   90.00
#
_symmetry.space_group_name_H-M   'P 1'
#
loop_
_entity.id
_entity.type
_entity.pdbx_description
1 polymer ?
#
loop_
_entity_poly.entity_id
_entity_poly.type
_entity_poly.pdbx_seq_one_letter_code
_entity_poly.pdbx_strand_id
1 'polypeptide(L)'
;GRLYAFSDLHGNYNLFKQIQYHIKPEDKVFCLGDIGDRGPDGIKIMQEIFKDNRFFCLMGNHEAMLIDIIEKCMIDEYFKIEELDKWDMETVRYNGTLPTLKAFIKLPKEEQIELFQTLNQLPSLGRHVTTQGKEVWLCHAGTNPDIVWETKSKSDEKLLYWDRKHIAL
;
A
#
# COMPACT_ATOMS: atom_id res chain seq x y z
N GLY A 1 -21.20 5.48 11.35
CA GLY A 1 -20.18 4.44 11.32
C GLY A 1 -18.94 4.83 12.10
N ARG A 2 -18.11 3.86 12.40
CA ARG A 2 -16.81 4.07 13.06
C ARG A 2 -15.71 4.26 12.04
N LEU A 3 -14.63 4.89 12.48
CA LEU A 3 -13.39 4.99 11.73
C LEU A 3 -12.37 4.02 12.33
N TYR A 4 -11.83 3.16 11.49
CA TYR A 4 -10.74 2.25 11.83
C TYR A 4 -9.49 2.57 11.01
N ALA A 5 -8.35 2.23 11.52
CA ALA A 5 -7.10 2.24 10.77
C ALA A 5 -6.27 1.00 11.13
N PHE A 6 -5.59 0.45 10.14
CA PHE A 6 -4.63 -0.63 10.31
C PHE A 6 -3.47 -0.48 9.30
N SER A 7 -2.39 -1.20 9.53
CA SER A 7 -1.21 -1.20 8.67
C SER A 7 -0.53 -2.56 8.71
N ASP A 8 0.39 -2.79 7.75
CA ASP A 8 1.37 -3.89 7.80
C ASP A 8 0.74 -5.30 7.87
N LEU A 9 -0.21 -5.58 7.00
CA LEU A 9 -0.79 -6.93 6.86
C LEU A 9 0.21 -7.95 6.33
N HIS A 10 1.12 -7.50 5.47
CA HIS A 10 2.17 -8.35 4.89
C HIS A 10 1.67 -9.71 4.42
N GLY A 11 0.62 -9.72 3.61
CA GLY A 11 0.09 -10.93 3.00
C GLY A 11 -0.60 -11.91 3.96
N ASN A 12 -0.97 -11.48 5.16
CA ASN A 12 -1.66 -12.29 6.15
C ASN A 12 -3.19 -12.24 5.93
N TYR A 13 -3.70 -13.14 5.13
CA TYR A 13 -5.12 -13.19 4.78
C TYR A 13 -6.03 -13.49 5.98
N ASN A 14 -5.60 -14.35 6.90
CA ASN A 14 -6.37 -14.66 8.09
C ASN A 14 -6.58 -13.43 8.97
N LEU A 15 -5.53 -12.63 9.16
CA LEU A 15 -5.63 -11.35 9.88
C LEU A 15 -6.57 -10.38 9.16
N PHE A 16 -6.47 -10.29 7.83
CA PHE A 16 -7.38 -9.46 7.04
C PHE A 16 -8.85 -9.89 7.23
N LYS A 17 -9.13 -11.19 7.21
CA LYS A 17 -10.49 -11.71 7.45
C LYS A 17 -11.01 -11.39 8.85
N GLN A 18 -10.15 -11.43 9.87
CA GLN A 18 -10.53 -11.01 11.22
C GLN A 18 -10.91 -9.53 11.25
N ILE A 19 -10.14 -8.67 10.58
CA ILE A 19 -10.46 -7.24 10.46
C ILE A 19 -11.82 -7.07 9.77
N GLN A 20 -12.02 -7.72 8.62
CA GLN A 20 -13.28 -7.63 7.87
C GLN A 20 -14.49 -8.06 8.70
N TYR A 21 -14.35 -9.08 9.53
CA TYR A 21 -15.43 -9.57 10.39
C TYR A 21 -15.93 -8.50 11.37
N HIS A 22 -15.07 -7.60 11.83
CA HIS A 22 -15.45 -6.55 12.80
C HIS A 22 -15.98 -5.27 12.14
N ILE A 23 -15.83 -5.13 10.82
CA ILE A 23 -16.23 -3.91 10.10
C ILE A 23 -17.67 -4.03 9.62
N LYS A 24 -18.47 -3.03 9.94
CA LYS A 24 -19.86 -2.91 9.51
C LYS A 24 -19.95 -2.17 8.16
N PRO A 25 -21.10 -2.28 7.45
CA PRO A 25 -21.29 -1.59 6.17
C PRO A 25 -21.12 -0.07 6.23
N GLU A 26 -21.48 0.54 7.35
CA GLU A 26 -21.39 1.99 7.57
C GLU A 26 -20.03 2.49 8.06
N ASP A 27 -19.09 1.58 8.34
CA ASP A 27 -17.77 1.94 8.86
C ASP A 27 -16.83 2.38 7.74
N LYS A 28 -15.82 3.17 8.09
CA LYS A 28 -14.71 3.57 7.22
C LYS A 28 -13.41 3.02 7.76
N VAL A 29 -12.56 2.55 6.87
CA VAL A 29 -11.30 1.90 7.24
C VAL A 29 -10.16 2.48 6.43
N PHE A 30 -9.15 3.01 7.10
CA PHE A 30 -7.89 3.37 6.45
C PHE A 30 -6.91 2.21 6.55
N CYS A 31 -6.48 1.70 5.41
CA CYS A 31 -5.32 0.83 5.30
C CYS A 31 -4.10 1.71 5.04
N LEU A 32 -3.19 1.76 5.99
CA LEU A 32 -2.03 2.67 5.93
C LEU A 32 -0.86 2.12 5.11
N GLY A 33 -1.08 1.07 4.33
CA GLY A 33 -0.07 0.46 3.47
C GLY A 33 0.55 -0.81 4.03
N ASP A 34 1.55 -1.32 3.32
CA ASP A 34 2.25 -2.58 3.57
C ASP A 34 1.30 -3.79 3.62
N ILE A 35 0.49 -3.90 2.56
CA ILE A 35 -0.49 -4.98 2.40
C ILE A 35 0.21 -6.29 2.01
N GLY A 36 1.14 -6.21 1.07
CA GLY A 36 1.88 -7.34 0.52
C GLY A 36 3.24 -7.55 1.14
N ASP A 37 3.99 -8.42 0.53
CA ASP A 37 5.33 -8.89 0.91
C ASP A 37 5.33 -9.77 2.16
N ARG A 38 6.34 -10.61 2.27
CA ARG A 38 6.56 -11.61 3.33
C ARG A 38 5.55 -12.75 3.31
N GLY A 39 4.27 -12.50 3.58
CA GLY A 39 3.22 -13.51 3.50
C GLY A 39 2.72 -13.78 2.07
N PRO A 40 1.96 -14.87 1.86
CA PRO A 40 1.63 -15.35 0.52
C PRO A 40 0.48 -14.61 -0.17
N ASP A 41 -0.40 -13.95 0.56
CA ASP A 41 -1.71 -13.52 0.07
C ASP A 41 -1.84 -12.00 -0.16
N GLY A 42 -0.72 -11.28 -0.31
CA GLY A 42 -0.72 -9.83 -0.51
C GLY A 42 -1.56 -9.37 -1.69
N ILE A 43 -1.41 -9.99 -2.85
CA ILE A 43 -2.18 -9.66 -4.05
C ILE A 43 -3.67 -9.91 -3.86
N LYS A 44 -4.03 -11.04 -3.24
CA LYS A 44 -5.42 -11.37 -2.94
C LYS A 44 -6.07 -10.33 -2.02
N ILE A 45 -5.36 -9.91 -0.98
CA ILE A 45 -5.81 -8.87 -0.05
C ILE A 45 -5.97 -7.53 -0.77
N MET A 46 -4.98 -7.13 -1.59
CA MET A 46 -5.05 -5.90 -2.39
C MET A 46 -6.30 -5.87 -3.27
N GLN A 47 -6.58 -6.96 -3.99
CA GLN A 47 -7.75 -7.05 -4.86
C GLN A 47 -9.06 -6.93 -4.07
N GLU A 48 -9.16 -7.52 -2.89
CA GLU A 48 -10.34 -7.38 -2.04
C GLU A 48 -10.49 -5.97 -1.47
N ILE A 49 -9.41 -5.38 -0.97
CA ILE A 49 -9.43 -4.00 -0.42
C ILE A 49 -9.81 -2.99 -1.49
N PHE A 50 -9.23 -3.09 -2.69
CA PHE A 50 -9.45 -2.11 -3.75
C PHE A 50 -10.86 -2.16 -4.37
N LYS A 51 -11.59 -3.25 -4.15
CA LYS A 51 -13.00 -3.40 -4.56
C LYS A 51 -14.01 -3.03 -3.49
N ASP A 52 -13.58 -2.87 -2.25
CA ASP A 52 -14.46 -2.59 -1.11
C ASP A 52 -14.44 -1.08 -0.78
N ASN A 53 -15.54 -0.40 -1.03
CA ASN A 53 -15.67 1.04 -0.86
C ASN A 53 -15.57 1.54 0.59
N ARG A 54 -15.54 0.64 1.56
CA ARG A 54 -15.30 0.99 2.98
C ARG A 54 -13.82 1.26 3.25
N PHE A 55 -12.93 0.73 2.42
CA PHE A 55 -11.49 0.85 2.59
C PHE A 55 -10.91 2.01 1.79
N PHE A 56 -10.07 2.77 2.45
CA PHE A 56 -9.23 3.82 1.87
C PHE A 56 -7.78 3.42 2.08
N CYS A 57 -7.11 3.09 0.99
CA CYS A 57 -5.74 2.60 1.06
C CYS A 57 -4.73 3.72 0.79
N LEU A 58 -3.70 3.79 1.61
CA LEU A 58 -2.58 4.71 1.47
C LEU A 58 -1.33 3.97 0.99
N MET A 59 -0.43 4.72 0.37
CA MET A 59 0.87 4.23 -0.06
C MET A 59 1.74 3.89 1.15
N GLY A 60 2.15 2.62 1.28
CA GLY A 60 3.23 2.21 2.15
C GLY A 60 4.55 2.10 1.37
N ASN A 61 5.66 1.95 2.07
CA ASN A 61 6.96 1.80 1.41
C ASN A 61 7.04 0.48 0.61
N HIS A 62 6.40 -0.58 1.05
CA HIS A 62 6.37 -1.84 0.30
C HIS A 62 5.55 -1.73 -0.99
N GLU A 63 4.45 -0.98 -1.03
CA GLU A 63 3.74 -0.68 -2.28
C GLU A 63 4.60 0.16 -3.23
N ALA A 64 5.29 1.17 -2.72
CA ALA A 64 6.19 1.98 -3.54
C ALA A 64 7.33 1.16 -4.16
N MET A 65 7.93 0.25 -3.40
CA MET A 65 8.95 -0.67 -3.90
C MET A 65 8.38 -1.66 -4.91
N LEU A 66 7.17 -2.19 -4.67
CA LEU A 66 6.49 -3.09 -5.59
C LEU A 66 6.19 -2.40 -6.94
N ILE A 67 5.70 -1.18 -6.92
CA ILE A 67 5.46 -0.36 -8.12
C ILE A 67 6.76 -0.24 -8.94
N ASP A 68 7.87 0.08 -8.29
CA ASP A 68 9.18 0.21 -8.94
C ASP A 68 9.63 -1.09 -9.63
N ILE A 69 9.47 -2.23 -8.95
CA ILE A 69 9.79 -3.55 -9.49
C ILE A 69 8.88 -3.91 -10.65
N ILE A 70 7.58 -3.71 -10.52
CA ILE A 70 6.62 -4.00 -11.60
C ILE A 70 6.94 -3.12 -12.82
N GLU A 71 7.22 -1.84 -12.62
CA GLU A 71 7.56 -0.91 -13.70
C GLU A 71 8.79 -1.36 -14.49
N LYS A 72 9.83 -1.84 -13.80
CA LYS A 72 11.03 -2.40 -14.44
C LYS A 72 10.75 -3.69 -15.21
N CYS A 73 9.80 -4.50 -14.76
CA CYS A 73 9.49 -5.81 -15.34
C CYS A 73 8.41 -5.78 -16.43
N MET A 74 7.59 -4.74 -16.50
CA MET A 74 6.50 -4.63 -17.49
C MET A 74 7.03 -4.10 -18.81
N ILE A 75 7.32 -5.00 -19.73
CA ILE A 75 7.77 -4.69 -21.11
C ILE A 75 6.65 -5.06 -22.08
N ASP A 76 6.20 -4.09 -22.88
CA ASP A 76 5.12 -4.28 -23.86
C ASP A 76 3.89 -4.98 -23.28
N GLU A 77 3.47 -4.52 -22.08
CA GLU A 77 2.35 -5.08 -21.30
C GLU A 77 2.57 -6.51 -20.77
N TYR A 78 3.78 -7.06 -20.87
CA TYR A 78 4.11 -8.36 -20.29
C TYR A 78 5.07 -8.21 -19.12
N PHE A 79 4.82 -8.97 -18.05
CA PHE A 79 5.72 -9.02 -16.91
C PHE A 79 6.89 -9.98 -17.17
N LYS A 80 8.12 -9.46 -17.13
CA LYS A 80 9.36 -10.21 -17.34
C LYS A 80 10.29 -10.02 -16.16
N ILE A 81 10.35 -11.01 -15.28
CA ILE A 81 11.20 -10.96 -14.08
C ILE A 81 12.70 -10.97 -14.41
N GLU A 82 13.07 -11.50 -15.58
CA GLU A 82 14.45 -11.51 -16.08
C GLU A 82 15.01 -10.12 -16.38
N GLU A 83 14.17 -9.10 -16.45
CA GLU A 83 14.61 -7.71 -16.58
C GLU A 83 15.19 -7.13 -15.28
N LEU A 84 15.01 -7.81 -14.16
CA LEU A 84 15.62 -7.40 -12.89
C LEU A 84 17.10 -7.76 -12.87
N ASP A 85 17.92 -6.78 -12.54
CA ASP A 85 19.34 -7.01 -12.30
C ASP A 85 19.57 -7.74 -10.95
N LYS A 86 20.82 -8.09 -10.69
CA LYS A 86 21.20 -8.81 -9.46
C LYS A 86 20.87 -8.00 -8.21
N TRP A 87 21.04 -6.70 -8.25
CA TRP A 87 20.77 -5.81 -7.12
C TRP A 87 19.27 -5.74 -6.80
N ASP A 88 18.45 -5.57 -7.82
CA ASP A 88 16.99 -5.58 -7.67
C ASP A 88 16.50 -6.92 -7.13
N MET A 89 17.04 -8.04 -7.60
CA MET A 89 16.69 -9.37 -7.08
C MET A 89 17.08 -9.58 -5.62
N GLU A 90 18.22 -9.07 -5.19
CA GLU A 90 18.62 -9.11 -3.78
C GLU A 90 17.69 -8.26 -2.92
N THR A 91 17.30 -7.09 -3.38
CA THR A 91 16.33 -6.21 -2.72
C THR A 91 14.96 -6.87 -2.59
N VAL A 92 14.48 -7.49 -3.66
CA VAL A 92 13.22 -8.25 -3.69
C VAL A 92 13.23 -9.38 -2.63
N ARG A 93 14.33 -10.13 -2.55
CA ARG A 93 14.48 -11.19 -1.54
C ARG A 93 14.54 -10.64 -0.13
N TYR A 94 15.32 -9.59 0.10
CA TYR A 94 15.47 -8.96 1.41
C TYR A 94 14.14 -8.43 1.95
N ASN A 95 13.34 -7.80 1.10
CA ASN A 95 12.03 -7.24 1.49
C ASN A 95 10.92 -8.28 1.58
N GLY A 96 11.16 -9.51 1.15
CA GLY A 96 10.16 -10.57 1.12
C GLY A 96 9.12 -10.39 0.00
N THR A 97 9.51 -9.76 -1.12
CA THR A 97 8.59 -9.43 -2.23
C THR A 97 8.29 -10.63 -3.14
N LEU A 98 9.09 -11.70 -3.09
CA LEU A 98 8.91 -12.85 -3.99
C LEU A 98 7.49 -13.47 -3.95
N PRO A 99 6.86 -13.70 -2.80
CA PRO A 99 5.49 -14.23 -2.77
C PRO A 99 4.50 -13.31 -3.49
N THR A 100 4.65 -12.00 -3.33
CA THR A 100 3.83 -10.99 -3.99
C THR A 100 4.01 -11.03 -5.51
N LEU A 101 5.25 -11.07 -6.00
CA LEU A 101 5.54 -11.17 -7.42
C LEU A 101 5.04 -12.48 -8.03
N LYS A 102 5.20 -13.61 -7.36
CA LYS A 102 4.68 -14.90 -7.81
C LYS A 102 3.16 -14.89 -7.98
N ALA A 103 2.45 -14.28 -7.04
CA ALA A 103 1.00 -14.12 -7.14
C ALA A 103 0.61 -13.14 -8.26
N PHE A 104 1.34 -12.03 -8.41
CA PHE A 104 1.12 -11.06 -9.48
C PHE A 104 1.26 -11.68 -10.88
N ILE A 105 2.31 -12.46 -11.11
CA ILE A 105 2.57 -13.12 -12.40
C ILE A 105 1.42 -14.08 -12.78
N LYS A 106 0.76 -14.70 -11.81
CA LYS A 106 -0.36 -15.62 -12.03
C LYS A 106 -1.67 -14.91 -12.39
N LEU A 107 -1.78 -13.61 -12.19
CA LEU A 107 -2.97 -12.87 -12.57
C LEU A 107 -3.13 -12.82 -14.10
N PRO A 108 -4.36 -12.84 -14.61
CA PRO A 108 -4.61 -12.46 -16.00
C PRO A 108 -4.02 -11.07 -16.30
N LYS A 109 -3.60 -10.85 -17.54
CA LYS A 109 -2.95 -9.61 -17.98
C LYS A 109 -3.76 -8.35 -17.62
N GLU A 110 -5.06 -8.38 -17.85
CA GLU A 110 -5.96 -7.27 -17.55
C GLU A 110 -5.97 -6.93 -16.05
N GLU A 111 -5.96 -7.95 -15.20
CA GLU A 111 -5.89 -7.77 -13.74
C GLU A 111 -4.51 -7.27 -13.28
N GLN A 112 -3.43 -7.68 -13.93
CA GLN A 112 -2.10 -7.12 -13.67
C GLN A 112 -2.06 -5.62 -13.97
N ILE A 113 -2.59 -5.21 -15.12
CA ILE A 113 -2.64 -3.81 -15.52
C ILE A 113 -3.52 -2.99 -14.56
N GLU A 114 -4.70 -3.49 -14.25
CA GLU A 114 -5.64 -2.83 -13.32
C GLU A 114 -5.01 -2.65 -11.93
N LEU A 115 -4.38 -3.69 -11.39
CA LEU A 115 -3.73 -3.64 -10.09
C LEU A 115 -2.56 -2.63 -10.09
N PHE A 116 -1.73 -2.65 -11.11
CA PHE A 116 -0.62 -1.72 -11.26
C PHE A 116 -1.11 -0.26 -11.34
N GLN A 117 -2.15 0.00 -12.12
CA GLN A 117 -2.75 1.34 -12.20
C GLN A 117 -3.31 1.80 -10.86
N THR A 118 -4.00 0.92 -10.14
CA THR A 118 -4.54 1.23 -8.81
C THR A 118 -3.43 1.54 -7.81
N LEU A 119 -2.36 0.75 -7.78
CA LEU A 119 -1.19 0.98 -6.92
C LEU A 119 -0.56 2.35 -7.20
N ASN A 120 -0.39 2.73 -8.47
CA ASN A 120 0.18 4.03 -8.84
C ASN A 120 -0.69 5.22 -8.41
N GLN A 121 -1.98 5.02 -8.19
CA GLN A 121 -2.92 6.06 -7.80
C GLN A 121 -3.12 6.16 -6.28
N LEU A 122 -2.50 5.29 -5.48
CA LEU A 122 -2.64 5.33 -4.04
C LEU A 122 -2.12 6.66 -3.48
N PRO A 123 -2.95 7.37 -2.68
CA PRO A 123 -2.50 8.58 -2.01
C PRO A 123 -1.51 8.24 -0.89
N SER A 124 -0.61 9.16 -0.60
CA SER A 124 0.35 9.01 0.50
C SER A 124 -0.16 9.57 1.82
N LEU A 125 -1.24 10.33 1.78
CA LEU A 125 -1.83 11.02 2.92
C LEU A 125 -3.34 10.86 2.91
N GLY A 126 -3.91 10.48 4.06
CA GLY A 126 -5.34 10.46 4.30
C GLY A 126 -5.75 11.59 5.24
N ARG A 127 -6.96 12.13 5.03
CA ARG A 127 -7.58 13.12 5.90
C ARG A 127 -8.98 12.68 6.26
N HIS A 128 -9.30 12.78 7.52
CA HIS A 128 -10.66 12.55 8.02
C HIS A 128 -11.06 13.66 8.99
N VAL A 129 -12.30 14.10 8.88
CA VAL A 129 -12.88 15.06 9.83
C VAL A 129 -13.92 14.32 10.68
N THR A 130 -13.71 14.33 11.97
CA THR A 130 -14.64 13.68 12.92
C THR A 130 -15.95 14.46 13.02
N THR A 131 -16.98 13.83 13.59
CA THR A 131 -18.28 14.47 13.86
C THR A 131 -18.17 15.68 14.79
N GLN A 132 -17.08 15.76 15.57
CA GLN A 132 -16.79 16.89 16.45
C GLN A 132 -15.94 18.00 15.75
N GLY A 133 -15.73 17.88 14.44
CA GLY A 133 -14.93 18.82 13.66
C GLY A 133 -13.42 18.69 13.81
N LYS A 134 -12.94 17.65 14.50
CA LYS A 134 -11.50 17.39 14.65
C LYS A 134 -10.92 16.75 13.40
N GLU A 135 -9.83 17.31 12.87
CA GLU A 135 -9.10 16.73 11.75
C GLU A 135 -8.14 15.63 12.23
N VAL A 136 -8.15 14.52 11.50
CA VAL A 136 -7.22 13.41 11.68
C VAL A 136 -6.48 13.20 10.37
N TRP A 137 -5.16 13.23 10.42
CA TRP A 137 -4.28 12.98 9.30
C TRP A 137 -3.61 11.63 9.45
N LEU A 138 -3.57 10.86 8.37
CA LEU A 138 -3.08 9.49 8.37
C LEU A 138 -2.02 9.30 7.27
N CYS A 139 -0.93 8.64 7.63
CA CYS A 139 0.12 8.23 6.68
C CYS A 139 0.78 6.95 7.20
N HIS A 140 1.53 6.27 6.30
CA HIS A 140 2.18 5.00 6.64
C HIS A 140 3.32 5.15 7.65
N ALA A 141 4.20 6.11 7.44
CA ALA A 141 5.37 6.30 8.33
C ALA A 141 5.16 7.51 9.24
N GLY A 142 5.72 8.65 8.90
CA GLY A 142 5.64 9.84 9.72
C GLY A 142 5.54 11.12 8.90
N THR A 143 5.44 12.22 9.60
CA THR A 143 5.43 13.53 8.97
C THR A 143 6.13 14.55 9.84
N ASN A 144 6.83 15.49 9.20
CA ASN A 144 7.32 16.67 9.88
C ASN A 144 6.15 17.65 10.09
N PRO A 145 5.76 17.95 11.34
CA PRO A 145 4.66 18.87 11.63
C PRO A 145 4.90 20.30 11.13
N ASP A 146 6.15 20.67 10.88
CA ASP A 146 6.52 22.02 10.40
C ASP A 146 6.32 22.17 8.88
N ILE A 147 5.97 21.10 8.16
CA ILE A 147 5.72 21.14 6.73
C ILE A 147 4.24 21.40 6.46
N VAL A 148 3.97 22.46 5.69
CA VAL A 148 2.61 22.77 5.22
C VAL A 148 2.26 21.82 4.07
N TRP A 149 1.25 20.99 4.27
CA TRP A 149 0.87 19.91 3.36
C TRP A 149 0.49 20.34 1.95
N GLU A 150 -0.04 21.55 1.81
CA GLU A 150 -0.56 22.08 0.55
C GLU A 150 0.54 22.46 -0.47
N THR A 151 1.80 22.54 -0.02
CA THR A 151 2.94 22.99 -0.85
C THR A 151 4.01 21.93 -1.09
N LYS A 152 3.72 20.66 -0.78
CA LYS A 152 4.73 19.61 -0.83
C LYS A 152 5.16 19.24 -2.24
N SER A 153 6.48 19.09 -2.40
CA SER A 153 7.09 18.45 -3.56
C SER A 153 6.90 16.93 -3.52
N LYS A 154 7.10 16.26 -4.68
CA LYS A 154 7.08 14.78 -4.73
C LYS A 154 8.14 14.11 -3.83
N SER A 155 9.26 14.78 -3.55
CA SER A 155 10.28 14.27 -2.62
C SER A 155 9.80 14.32 -1.17
N ASP A 156 8.98 15.31 -0.82
CA ASP A 156 8.39 15.40 0.52
C ASP A 156 7.31 14.34 0.73
N GLU A 157 6.55 13.97 -0.32
CA GLU A 157 5.57 12.87 -0.26
C GLU A 157 6.22 11.53 0.13
N LYS A 158 7.45 11.26 -0.31
CA LYS A 158 8.16 10.04 0.05
C LYS A 158 8.40 9.91 1.55
N LEU A 159 8.55 11.01 2.27
CA LEU A 159 8.70 11.00 3.73
C LEU A 159 7.47 10.37 4.41
N LEU A 160 6.28 10.51 3.84
CA LEU A 160 5.05 9.96 4.41
C LEU A 160 5.06 8.44 4.53
N TYR A 161 5.86 7.74 3.72
CA TYR A 161 6.00 6.29 3.81
C TYR A 161 7.43 5.79 4.07
N TRP A 162 8.41 6.71 4.21
CA TRP A 162 9.79 6.37 4.53
C TRP A 162 10.33 7.03 5.81
N ASP A 163 9.66 8.04 6.35
CA ASP A 163 10.18 8.77 7.51
C ASP A 163 10.27 7.88 8.75
N ARG A 164 11.43 7.88 9.38
CA ARG A 164 11.70 7.18 10.63
C ARG A 164 12.12 8.13 11.76
N LYS A 165 12.19 9.43 11.48
CA LYS A 165 12.63 10.46 12.44
C LYS A 165 11.47 11.09 13.20
N HIS A 166 10.31 11.23 12.54
CA HIS A 166 9.14 11.92 13.07
C HIS A 166 8.03 10.92 13.44
N ILE A 167 8.42 9.80 14.06
CA ILE A 167 7.47 8.88 14.66
C ILE A 167 6.95 9.56 15.91
N ALA A 168 5.66 9.84 15.97
CA ALA A 168 5.03 10.37 17.18
C ALA A 168 5.17 9.35 18.31
N LEU A 169 5.83 9.75 19.37
CA LEU A 169 5.91 9.01 20.64
C LEU A 169 4.67 9.30 21.47
#